data_bf78eccf090673e0d06e51f1935cc494
#
_entry.id   bf78eccf090673e0d06e51f1935cc494
#
_cell.length_a   1.000
_cell.length_b   1.000
_cell.length_c   1.000
_cell.angle_alpha   90.00
_cell.angle_beta   90.00
_cell.angle_gamma   90.00
#
_symmetry.space_group_name_H-M   'P 1'
#
loop_
_entity.id
_entity.type
_entity.pdbx_description
1 polymer ?
#
loop_
_entity_poly.entity_id
_entity_poly.type
_entity_poly.pdbx_seq_one_letter_code
_entity_poly.pdbx_strand_id
1 'polypeptide(L)'
;MVFTQTLLVSSLLAGCGNDSNNHVSSQHNPPSAKPSQGFSQTAQWHVNTQKAGESCYDFDSKAEVACSSDVWDVKLEHKNRAYKLWTNGGTSGNGHGGALGLRDWQTLKTYQYASYDPKTNQDISRFYQQDKPAGLFADKPWYVYNLKAKHQLYPNNRVYLITLDSSNRTTTSSVQAPVYALQIIGYYDEKGTSGYPTIRYIDVANPNNVNTKTIDASATDKWAYFNLKTNQITSENQEWHIAFNRMNVKLNGGDSGQGKVGAYLAKTPTGYYDEKNQPITNKFASDNSKEALKELTDIQAYDVKDNQVKWVQDTLSSVLNPTHKGNFPVLDFGWYTYDGRTHKLSAKPESVAEGALIRSAEGNSYARMRLKEIGYADGSPLPTNFVYHFDIQPK
;
A
#
# COMPACT_ATOMS: atom_id res chain seq x y z
N MET A 1 -22.27 -33.16 1.27
CA MET A 1 -22.65 -31.85 0.69
C MET A 1 -21.44 -30.94 0.81
N VAL A 2 -20.66 -30.87 -0.26
CA VAL A 2 -19.37 -30.17 -0.28
C VAL A 2 -19.62 -28.76 -0.79
N PHE A 3 -19.42 -27.75 0.06
CA PHE A 3 -19.47 -26.34 -0.36
C PHE A 3 -18.10 -25.93 -0.88
N THR A 4 -18.00 -25.79 -2.19
CA THR A 4 -16.86 -25.21 -2.87
C THR A 4 -16.99 -23.68 -2.77
N GLN A 5 -16.24 -23.04 -1.89
CA GLN A 5 -16.08 -21.57 -1.90
C GLN A 5 -15.06 -21.20 -2.99
N THR A 6 -15.59 -20.64 -4.05
CA THR A 6 -14.77 -19.99 -5.10
C THR A 6 -14.34 -18.63 -4.57
N LEU A 7 -13.08 -18.51 -4.15
CA LEU A 7 -12.45 -17.19 -3.90
C LEU A 7 -12.27 -16.47 -5.24
N LEU A 8 -13.08 -15.45 -5.47
CA LEU A 8 -12.82 -14.45 -6.49
C LEU A 8 -11.65 -13.59 -6.03
N VAL A 9 -10.49 -13.85 -6.58
CA VAL A 9 -9.35 -12.92 -6.53
C VAL A 9 -9.69 -11.74 -7.41
N SER A 10 -10.17 -10.65 -6.81
CA SER A 10 -10.30 -9.37 -7.50
C SER A 10 -8.92 -8.77 -7.72
N SER A 11 -8.37 -8.98 -8.92
CA SER A 11 -7.25 -8.20 -9.42
C SER A 11 -7.68 -6.74 -9.53
N LEU A 12 -7.22 -5.90 -8.63
CA LEU A 12 -7.35 -4.45 -8.71
C LEU A 12 -6.47 -3.95 -9.87
N LEU A 13 -7.06 -3.90 -11.06
CA LEU A 13 -6.54 -3.10 -12.16
C LEU A 13 -6.77 -1.63 -11.78
N ALA A 14 -5.70 -0.94 -11.42
CA ALA A 14 -5.72 0.52 -11.34
C ALA A 14 -5.84 1.06 -12.78
N GLY A 15 -7.08 1.19 -13.27
CA GLY A 15 -7.38 1.82 -14.53
C GLY A 15 -7.28 3.33 -14.38
N CYS A 16 -6.32 3.96 -15.05
CA CYS A 16 -6.40 5.39 -15.34
C CYS A 16 -7.60 5.59 -16.26
N GLY A 17 -8.61 6.34 -15.77
CA GLY A 17 -9.73 6.78 -16.58
C GLY A 17 -9.24 7.66 -17.72
N ASN A 18 -9.58 7.30 -18.94
CA ASN A 18 -9.50 8.17 -20.10
C ASN A 18 -10.79 9.01 -20.09
N ASP A 19 -10.70 10.27 -19.69
CA ASP A 19 -11.76 11.24 -19.85
C ASP A 19 -11.85 11.64 -21.33
N SER A 20 -12.81 11.06 -22.03
CA SER A 20 -13.20 11.54 -23.35
C SER A 20 -14.26 12.63 -23.18
N ASN A 21 -13.82 13.87 -23.21
CA ASN A 21 -14.44 15.05 -23.85
C ASN A 21 -13.85 16.33 -23.31
N ASN A 22 -12.73 16.72 -23.87
CA ASN A 22 -12.39 18.11 -24.16
C ASN A 22 -11.20 18.11 -25.12
N HIS A 23 -11.34 18.77 -26.25
CA HIS A 23 -10.27 19.06 -27.19
C HIS A 23 -9.18 19.92 -26.52
N VAL A 24 -8.30 19.27 -25.79
CA VAL A 24 -6.94 19.71 -25.58
C VAL A 24 -6.12 18.61 -26.25
N SER A 25 -5.32 19.01 -27.23
CA SER A 25 -4.42 18.12 -27.94
C SER A 25 -3.73 17.21 -26.92
N SER A 26 -4.17 15.96 -26.84
CA SER A 26 -3.42 14.92 -26.18
C SER A 26 -2.10 14.83 -26.90
N GLN A 27 -1.04 15.38 -26.32
CA GLN A 27 0.28 14.94 -26.65
C GLN A 27 0.27 13.43 -26.35
N HIS A 28 0.03 12.64 -27.39
CA HIS A 28 0.45 11.25 -27.42
C HIS A 28 1.96 11.33 -27.22
N ASN A 29 2.42 11.11 -25.99
CA ASN A 29 3.80 10.72 -25.84
C ASN A 29 4.00 9.52 -26.75
N PRO A 30 4.89 9.60 -27.75
CA PRO A 30 5.15 8.46 -28.59
C PRO A 30 5.49 7.28 -27.66
N PRO A 31 5.08 6.05 -28.00
CA PRO A 31 5.45 4.89 -27.18
C PRO A 31 6.95 4.97 -26.95
N SER A 32 7.36 4.95 -25.68
CA SER A 32 8.75 5.01 -25.28
C SER A 32 9.52 3.99 -26.12
N ALA A 33 10.60 4.42 -26.75
CA ALA A 33 11.40 3.50 -27.57
C ALA A 33 11.78 2.29 -26.71
N LYS A 34 11.70 1.08 -27.28
CA LYS A 34 12.12 -0.12 -26.58
C LYS A 34 13.55 0.07 -26.07
N PRO A 35 13.85 -0.41 -24.83
CA PRO A 35 15.20 -0.39 -24.31
C PRO A 35 16.20 -0.99 -25.31
N SER A 36 17.38 -0.45 -25.38
CA SER A 36 18.44 -0.93 -26.29
C SER A 36 18.94 -2.33 -25.91
N GLN A 37 18.82 -2.69 -24.63
CA GLN A 37 19.27 -3.97 -24.09
C GLN A 37 18.17 -4.63 -23.25
N GLY A 38 18.11 -5.96 -23.33
CA GLY A 38 17.31 -6.79 -22.43
C GLY A 38 18.11 -7.18 -21.17
N PHE A 39 17.71 -8.28 -20.56
CA PHE A 39 18.44 -8.86 -19.40
C PHE A 39 19.79 -9.41 -19.88
N SER A 40 20.85 -8.67 -19.63
CA SER A 40 22.22 -8.97 -20.12
C SER A 40 23.24 -9.21 -19.00
N GLN A 41 22.86 -8.97 -17.75
CA GLN A 41 23.73 -9.12 -16.59
C GLN A 41 23.06 -9.95 -15.51
N THR A 42 23.86 -10.54 -14.63
CA THR A 42 23.38 -11.29 -13.46
C THR A 42 24.09 -10.85 -12.19
N ALA A 43 23.41 -11.04 -11.06
CA ALA A 43 24.00 -10.84 -9.74
C ALA A 43 23.38 -11.79 -8.72
N GLN A 44 24.05 -11.95 -7.59
CA GLN A 44 23.52 -12.63 -6.41
C GLN A 44 23.71 -11.72 -5.19
N TRP A 45 22.66 -11.64 -4.39
CA TRP A 45 22.69 -10.94 -3.12
C TRP A 45 22.63 -11.94 -1.98
N HIS A 46 23.69 -11.98 -1.17
CA HIS A 46 23.83 -12.83 0.00
C HIS A 46 23.55 -12.02 1.25
N VAL A 47 22.42 -12.26 1.91
CA VAL A 47 21.99 -11.53 3.09
C VAL A 47 22.22 -12.36 4.34
N ASN A 48 23.03 -11.85 5.27
CA ASN A 48 23.18 -12.45 6.60
C ASN A 48 22.01 -11.97 7.49
N THR A 49 21.20 -12.92 7.97
CA THR A 49 20.01 -12.66 8.80
C THR A 49 20.16 -13.10 10.26
N GLN A 50 21.38 -13.39 10.72
CA GLN A 50 21.65 -13.81 12.11
C GLN A 50 21.26 -12.73 13.15
N LYS A 51 21.39 -11.47 12.79
CA LYS A 51 20.96 -10.35 13.62
C LYS A 51 19.74 -9.68 12.98
N ALA A 52 18.74 -9.38 13.79
CA ALA A 52 17.60 -8.61 13.32
C ALA A 52 18.04 -7.24 12.77
N GLY A 53 17.42 -6.81 11.66
CA GLY A 53 17.78 -5.57 11.00
C GLY A 53 17.18 -5.46 9.62
N GLU A 54 17.84 -4.67 8.80
CA GLU A 54 17.53 -4.51 7.38
C GLU A 54 18.83 -4.51 6.57
N SER A 55 18.75 -5.04 5.37
CA SER A 55 19.83 -5.05 4.38
C SER A 55 19.30 -4.50 3.08
N CYS A 56 20.07 -3.65 2.43
CA CYS A 56 19.66 -2.96 1.21
C CYS A 56 20.63 -3.25 0.07
N TYR A 57 20.10 -3.47 -1.12
CA TYR A 57 20.84 -3.86 -2.29
C TYR A 57 20.52 -2.96 -3.47
N ASP A 58 21.56 -2.50 -4.14
CA ASP A 58 21.53 -1.83 -5.43
C ASP A 58 21.97 -2.83 -6.50
N PHE A 59 21.05 -3.24 -7.37
CA PHE A 59 21.36 -4.23 -8.39
C PHE A 59 22.11 -3.61 -9.58
N ASP A 60 22.10 -2.30 -9.77
CA ASP A 60 22.87 -1.62 -10.80
C ASP A 60 24.37 -1.67 -10.47
N SER A 61 24.74 -1.39 -9.23
CA SER A 61 26.12 -1.54 -8.75
C SER A 61 26.45 -2.97 -8.31
N LYS A 62 25.45 -3.85 -8.19
CA LYS A 62 25.57 -5.24 -7.71
C LYS A 62 26.17 -5.35 -6.31
N ALA A 63 25.82 -4.42 -5.43
CA ALA A 63 26.39 -4.29 -4.11
C ALA A 63 25.33 -4.04 -3.02
N GLU A 64 25.64 -4.47 -1.79
CA GLU A 64 24.94 -3.97 -0.61
C GLU A 64 25.33 -2.51 -0.38
N VAL A 65 24.30 -1.72 -0.05
CA VAL A 65 24.43 -0.28 0.22
C VAL A 65 23.74 0.09 1.52
N ALA A 66 24.04 1.26 2.06
CA ALA A 66 23.38 1.73 3.27
C ALA A 66 21.88 1.93 3.02
N CYS A 67 21.01 1.40 3.87
CA CYS A 67 19.55 1.60 3.76
C CYS A 67 19.12 3.07 4.01
N SER A 68 20.01 3.90 4.56
CA SER A 68 19.80 5.35 4.71
C SER A 68 20.15 6.16 3.45
N SER A 69 20.70 5.52 2.42
CA SER A 69 20.94 6.16 1.12
C SER A 69 19.67 6.09 0.25
N ASP A 70 19.63 6.90 -0.81
CA ASP A 70 18.50 6.88 -1.76
C ASP A 70 18.73 5.96 -2.97
N VAL A 71 19.88 5.26 -3.03
CA VAL A 71 20.28 4.47 -4.21
C VAL A 71 19.92 2.99 -4.16
N TRP A 72 19.42 2.47 -3.03
CA TRP A 72 19.05 1.06 -2.95
C TRP A 72 17.79 0.75 -3.77
N ASP A 73 17.70 -0.42 -4.35
CA ASP A 73 16.55 -0.88 -5.15
C ASP A 73 15.63 -1.82 -4.38
N VAL A 74 16.23 -2.74 -3.62
CA VAL A 74 15.53 -3.75 -2.83
C VAL A 74 16.07 -3.76 -1.41
N LYS A 75 15.15 -3.79 -0.46
CA LYS A 75 15.46 -3.94 0.97
C LYS A 75 14.83 -5.23 1.50
N LEU A 76 15.60 -6.01 2.23
CA LEU A 76 15.12 -7.09 3.08
C LEU A 76 15.08 -6.62 4.53
N GLU A 77 13.90 -6.52 5.10
CA GLU A 77 13.70 -6.36 6.55
C GLU A 77 13.57 -7.75 7.18
N HIS A 78 14.40 -8.03 8.19
CA HIS A 78 14.43 -9.32 8.89
C HIS A 78 14.45 -9.10 10.41
N LYS A 79 13.27 -9.13 11.02
CA LYS A 79 13.08 -9.00 12.46
C LYS A 79 11.86 -9.79 12.92
N ASN A 80 11.87 -10.21 14.19
CA ASN A 80 10.74 -10.92 14.81
C ASN A 80 10.27 -12.15 14.01
N ARG A 81 11.20 -12.88 13.39
CA ARG A 81 10.92 -14.03 12.49
C ARG A 81 10.13 -13.67 11.23
N ALA A 82 9.99 -12.40 10.90
CA ALA A 82 9.42 -11.93 9.65
C ALA A 82 10.53 -11.53 8.68
N TYR A 83 10.30 -11.83 7.40
CA TYR A 83 11.20 -11.50 6.30
C TYR A 83 10.36 -10.81 5.25
N LYS A 84 10.56 -9.49 5.08
CA LYS A 84 9.77 -8.64 4.20
C LYS A 84 10.67 -7.95 3.19
N LEU A 85 10.24 -7.93 1.94
CA LEU A 85 10.91 -7.26 0.85
C LEU A 85 10.21 -5.94 0.52
N TRP A 86 11.01 -4.91 0.29
CA TRP A 86 10.54 -3.56 -0.03
C TRP A 86 11.28 -3.04 -1.26
N THR A 87 10.63 -2.14 -2.03
CA THR A 87 11.25 -1.39 -3.11
C THR A 87 11.54 0.04 -2.66
N ASN A 88 12.53 0.70 -3.24
CA ASN A 88 12.79 2.11 -2.96
C ASN A 88 11.82 2.99 -3.73
N GLY A 89 10.59 3.05 -3.25
CA GLY A 89 9.55 3.87 -3.85
C GLY A 89 8.25 3.86 -3.06
N GLY A 90 7.44 4.88 -3.24
CA GLY A 90 6.16 5.04 -2.54
C GLY A 90 6.35 5.40 -1.07
N THR A 91 5.96 4.52 -0.14
CA THR A 91 6.07 4.78 1.30
C THR A 91 7.35 4.20 1.91
N SER A 92 8.02 3.28 1.21
CA SER A 92 9.21 2.58 1.71
C SER A 92 10.51 3.30 1.39
N GLY A 93 10.51 4.26 0.47
CA GLY A 93 11.70 5.01 0.06
C GLY A 93 11.37 6.17 -0.85
N ASN A 94 12.36 7.03 -1.09
CA ASN A 94 12.21 8.30 -1.83
C ASN A 94 12.43 8.13 -3.35
N GLY A 95 12.79 6.95 -3.80
CA GLY A 95 13.06 6.67 -5.21
C GLY A 95 11.82 6.42 -6.05
N HIS A 96 12.04 6.05 -7.31
CA HIS A 96 11.02 5.67 -8.28
C HIS A 96 10.84 4.14 -8.36
N GLY A 97 11.45 3.40 -7.45
CA GLY A 97 11.40 1.95 -7.37
C GLY A 97 9.98 1.42 -7.33
N GLY A 98 9.82 0.17 -7.72
CA GLY A 98 8.53 -0.51 -7.71
C GLY A 98 8.65 -1.93 -8.24
N ALA A 99 7.62 -2.74 -8.04
CA ALA A 99 7.62 -4.13 -8.48
C ALA A 99 6.36 -4.49 -9.26
N LEU A 100 6.54 -5.41 -10.20
CA LEU A 100 5.44 -6.10 -10.86
C LEU A 100 5.35 -7.49 -10.24
N GLY A 101 4.32 -7.69 -9.41
CA GLY A 101 4.00 -8.71 -8.44
C GLY A 101 4.44 -10.11 -8.72
N LEU A 102 4.36 -11.04 -7.76
CA LEU A 102 4.94 -12.36 -7.94
C LEU A 102 4.31 -13.10 -9.12
N ARG A 103 5.19 -13.67 -9.94
CA ARG A 103 4.85 -14.51 -11.10
C ARG A 103 5.75 -15.74 -11.11
N ASP A 104 5.27 -16.79 -11.73
CA ASP A 104 6.07 -17.97 -12.02
C ASP A 104 7.40 -17.59 -12.69
N TRP A 105 8.51 -18.12 -12.17
CA TRP A 105 9.87 -17.79 -12.63
C TRP A 105 10.10 -18.15 -14.09
N GLN A 106 9.55 -19.30 -14.53
CA GLN A 106 9.71 -19.71 -15.93
C GLN A 106 9.00 -18.73 -16.87
N THR A 107 7.85 -18.18 -16.44
CA THR A 107 7.17 -17.10 -17.16
C THR A 107 8.03 -15.83 -17.17
N LEU A 108 8.63 -15.44 -16.04
CA LEU A 108 9.52 -14.27 -15.98
C LEU A 108 10.73 -14.40 -16.91
N LYS A 109 11.26 -15.60 -17.10
CA LYS A 109 12.37 -15.85 -18.05
C LYS A 109 11.99 -15.60 -19.51
N THR A 110 10.70 -15.59 -19.87
CA THR A 110 10.25 -15.25 -21.24
C THR A 110 10.30 -13.76 -21.56
N TYR A 111 10.44 -12.90 -20.57
CA TYR A 111 10.55 -11.46 -20.77
C TYR A 111 11.92 -11.11 -21.38
N GLN A 112 11.91 -10.55 -22.58
CA GLN A 112 13.09 -9.98 -23.20
C GLN A 112 13.42 -8.62 -22.56
N TYR A 113 12.39 -7.83 -22.27
CA TYR A 113 12.46 -6.53 -21.61
C TYR A 113 11.51 -6.49 -20.43
N ALA A 114 11.95 -5.94 -19.31
CA ALA A 114 11.15 -5.86 -18.09
C ALA A 114 9.92 -4.97 -18.25
N SER A 115 10.01 -3.96 -19.11
CA SER A 115 8.94 -2.98 -19.36
C SER A 115 7.97 -3.38 -20.48
N TYR A 116 8.12 -4.56 -21.09
CA TYR A 116 7.27 -5.02 -22.18
C TYR A 116 6.72 -6.43 -21.92
N ASP A 117 5.42 -6.60 -22.14
CA ASP A 117 4.77 -7.91 -22.06
C ASP A 117 5.26 -8.83 -23.19
N PRO A 118 5.75 -10.04 -22.89
CA PRO A 118 6.36 -10.92 -23.91
C PRO A 118 5.36 -11.45 -24.95
N LYS A 119 4.06 -11.48 -24.65
CA LYS A 119 3.01 -12.00 -25.54
C LYS A 119 2.40 -10.92 -26.42
N THR A 120 2.10 -9.76 -25.82
CA THR A 120 1.39 -8.67 -26.50
C THR A 120 2.32 -7.60 -27.01
N ASN A 121 3.58 -7.59 -26.56
CA ASN A 121 4.57 -6.57 -26.87
C ASN A 121 4.13 -5.14 -26.48
N GLN A 122 3.24 -5.02 -25.50
CA GLN A 122 2.77 -3.74 -24.98
C GLN A 122 3.67 -3.26 -23.84
N ASP A 123 3.81 -1.94 -23.70
CA ASP A 123 4.49 -1.31 -22.58
C ASP A 123 3.70 -1.56 -21.29
N ILE A 124 4.35 -2.17 -20.30
CA ILE A 124 3.81 -2.50 -18.99
C ILE A 124 4.49 -1.72 -17.85
N SER A 125 5.34 -0.74 -18.17
CA SER A 125 6.08 0.06 -17.17
C SER A 125 5.16 0.72 -16.14
N ARG A 126 3.96 1.13 -16.55
CA ARG A 126 2.92 1.72 -15.70
C ARG A 126 2.31 0.76 -14.66
N PHE A 127 2.50 -0.54 -14.81
CA PHE A 127 1.95 -1.55 -13.89
C PHE A 127 2.89 -1.88 -12.74
N TYR A 128 4.10 -1.35 -12.73
CA TYR A 128 4.99 -1.45 -11.57
C TYR A 128 4.39 -0.69 -10.40
N GLN A 129 4.16 -1.40 -9.32
CA GLN A 129 3.56 -0.84 -8.12
C GLN A 129 4.65 -0.45 -7.13
N GLN A 130 4.58 0.76 -6.66
CA GLN A 130 5.35 1.22 -5.51
C GLN A 130 4.75 0.66 -4.22
N ASP A 131 5.52 0.63 -3.15
CA ASP A 131 5.04 0.24 -1.84
C ASP A 131 4.06 1.29 -1.31
N LYS A 132 3.05 0.84 -0.56
CA LYS A 132 1.91 1.64 -0.14
C LYS A 132 1.73 1.58 1.38
N PRO A 133 1.10 2.61 1.97
CA PRO A 133 0.61 2.48 3.33
C PRO A 133 -0.38 1.31 3.42
N ALA A 134 -0.29 0.57 4.49
CA ALA A 134 -1.28 -0.39 4.94
C ALA A 134 -1.80 0.05 6.32
N GLY A 135 -2.84 -0.59 6.81
CA GLY A 135 -3.49 -0.24 8.06
C GLY A 135 -4.96 0.07 7.85
N LEU A 136 -5.54 0.88 8.72
CA LEU A 136 -6.99 1.02 8.78
C LEU A 136 -7.61 1.48 7.45
N PHE A 137 -7.02 2.47 6.77
CA PHE A 137 -7.58 3.02 5.53
C PHE A 137 -7.45 2.07 4.34
N ALA A 138 -6.48 1.15 4.35
CA ALA A 138 -6.36 0.09 3.37
C ALA A 138 -7.37 -1.05 3.64
N ASP A 139 -7.52 -1.47 4.91
CA ASP A 139 -8.41 -2.56 5.31
C ASP A 139 -9.89 -2.14 5.31
N LYS A 140 -10.15 -0.90 5.62
CA LYS A 140 -11.48 -0.30 5.72
C LYS A 140 -11.53 0.98 4.86
N PRO A 141 -11.51 0.85 3.53
CA PRO A 141 -11.42 2.01 2.64
C PRO A 141 -12.61 2.96 2.81
N TRP A 142 -12.35 4.25 2.57
CA TRP A 142 -13.32 5.33 2.66
C TRP A 142 -14.25 5.45 1.45
N TYR A 143 -14.05 4.59 0.44
CA TYR A 143 -14.76 4.63 -0.84
C TYR A 143 -15.15 3.24 -1.33
N VAL A 144 -16.02 3.24 -2.35
CA VAL A 144 -16.23 2.09 -3.25
C VAL A 144 -15.86 2.53 -4.67
N TYR A 145 -15.11 1.69 -5.38
CA TYR A 145 -14.70 1.96 -6.74
C TYR A 145 -15.67 1.39 -7.77
N ASN A 146 -15.90 2.15 -8.84
CA ASN A 146 -16.63 1.71 -10.06
C ASN A 146 -18.07 1.20 -9.83
N LEU A 147 -18.73 1.69 -8.79
CA LEU A 147 -20.06 1.23 -8.39
C LEU A 147 -21.13 1.33 -9.50
N LYS A 148 -20.98 2.30 -10.42
CA LYS A 148 -21.89 2.55 -11.54
C LYS A 148 -21.22 2.35 -12.90
N ALA A 149 -20.17 1.54 -12.98
CA ALA A 149 -19.37 1.28 -14.20
C ALA A 149 -18.81 2.56 -14.88
N LYS A 150 -18.56 3.63 -14.08
CA LYS A 150 -17.99 4.89 -14.55
C LYS A 150 -16.53 5.10 -14.16
N HIS A 151 -15.87 4.08 -13.63
CA HIS A 151 -14.49 4.14 -13.14
C HIS A 151 -14.24 5.25 -12.10
N GLN A 152 -15.25 5.58 -11.31
CA GLN A 152 -15.21 6.61 -10.26
C GLN A 152 -15.15 6.03 -8.86
N LEU A 153 -14.66 6.83 -7.92
CA LEU A 153 -14.70 6.56 -6.48
C LEU A 153 -15.96 7.19 -5.89
N TYR A 154 -16.62 6.44 -5.02
CA TYR A 154 -17.84 6.86 -4.32
C TYR A 154 -17.57 6.80 -2.81
N PRO A 155 -17.52 7.95 -2.10
CA PRO A 155 -17.33 7.98 -0.66
C PRO A 155 -18.43 7.22 0.08
N ASN A 156 -18.05 6.46 1.10
CA ASN A 156 -19.00 5.70 1.93
C ASN A 156 -19.30 6.36 3.27
N ASN A 157 -18.78 7.57 3.48
CA ASN A 157 -18.98 8.38 4.68
C ASN A 157 -18.70 7.69 6.01
N ARG A 158 -17.81 6.70 6.01
CA ARG A 158 -17.32 6.06 7.25
C ARG A 158 -16.75 7.11 8.19
N VAL A 159 -17.00 6.93 9.48
CA VAL A 159 -16.41 7.78 10.53
C VAL A 159 -15.18 7.06 11.08
N TYR A 160 -14.03 7.68 10.88
CA TYR A 160 -12.77 7.24 11.43
C TYR A 160 -12.39 8.13 12.61
N LEU A 161 -12.02 7.55 13.73
CA LEU A 161 -11.39 8.28 14.82
C LEU A 161 -9.89 8.32 14.58
N ILE A 162 -9.30 9.49 14.73
CA ILE A 162 -7.85 9.72 14.60
C ILE A 162 -7.36 10.25 15.93
N THR A 163 -6.53 9.46 16.62
CA THR A 163 -5.81 9.93 17.82
C THR A 163 -4.44 10.45 17.44
N LEU A 164 -3.98 11.49 18.12
CA LEU A 164 -2.62 11.98 17.91
C LEU A 164 -1.56 11.19 18.71
N ASP A 165 -2.01 10.31 19.61
CA ASP A 165 -1.15 9.36 20.32
C ASP A 165 -1.87 8.01 20.47
N SER A 166 -1.38 6.98 19.77
CA SER A 166 -1.92 5.62 19.78
C SER A 166 -1.83 4.90 21.12
N SER A 167 -1.14 5.48 22.12
CA SER A 167 -1.16 5.01 23.50
C SER A 167 -2.42 5.42 24.28
N ASN A 168 -3.27 6.30 23.73
CA ASN A 168 -4.59 6.59 24.28
C ASN A 168 -5.39 5.31 24.50
N ARG A 169 -6.07 5.18 25.62
CA ARG A 169 -6.88 4.00 25.96
C ARG A 169 -8.36 4.20 25.71
N THR A 170 -8.80 5.43 25.45
CA THR A 170 -10.20 5.76 25.24
C THR A 170 -10.37 6.62 23.99
N THR A 171 -11.57 6.60 23.40
CA THR A 171 -11.94 7.43 22.24
C THR A 171 -12.22 8.89 22.63
N THR A 172 -12.50 9.15 23.91
CA THR A 172 -12.93 10.48 24.41
C THR A 172 -11.87 11.11 25.30
N SER A 173 -10.68 10.52 25.39
CA SER A 173 -9.63 11.04 26.27
C SER A 173 -9.01 12.31 25.70
N SER A 174 -9.43 13.44 26.22
CA SER A 174 -8.76 14.72 26.03
C SER A 174 -7.50 14.88 26.90
N VAL A 175 -7.26 13.95 27.81
CA VAL A 175 -6.22 14.10 28.86
C VAL A 175 -4.83 13.79 28.33
N GLN A 176 -4.70 12.87 27.38
CA GLN A 176 -3.39 12.44 26.87
C GLN A 176 -3.07 12.96 25.48
N ALA A 177 -4.03 12.90 24.56
CA ALA A 177 -3.92 13.46 23.22
C ALA A 177 -5.31 13.70 22.63
N PRO A 178 -5.46 14.72 21.74
CA PRO A 178 -6.70 14.96 21.01
C PRO A 178 -7.13 13.75 20.17
N VAL A 179 -8.44 13.57 20.07
CA VAL A 179 -9.08 12.60 19.17
C VAL A 179 -10.00 13.36 18.22
N TYR A 180 -9.81 13.14 16.95
CA TYR A 180 -10.64 13.71 15.89
C TYR A 180 -11.52 12.63 15.28
N ALA A 181 -12.80 12.92 15.03
CA ALA A 181 -13.64 12.10 14.18
C ALA A 181 -13.62 12.67 12.77
N LEU A 182 -13.38 11.85 11.76
CA LEU A 182 -13.13 12.26 10.39
C LEU A 182 -13.93 11.41 9.41
N GLN A 183 -14.49 12.06 8.39
CA GLN A 183 -15.06 11.47 7.19
C GLN A 183 -14.32 11.99 5.95
N ILE A 184 -14.14 11.15 4.95
CA ILE A 184 -13.74 11.57 3.61
C ILE A 184 -15.01 11.54 2.75
N ILE A 185 -15.46 12.72 2.30
CA ILE A 185 -16.80 12.95 1.69
C ILE A 185 -16.75 13.28 0.21
N GLY A 186 -15.57 13.47 -0.36
CA GLY A 186 -15.36 13.80 -1.78
C GLY A 186 -13.98 13.37 -2.25
N TYR A 187 -13.79 13.37 -3.58
CA TYR A 187 -12.53 13.01 -4.22
C TYR A 187 -12.24 13.82 -5.49
N TYR A 188 -13.24 14.54 -5.96
CA TYR A 188 -13.18 15.31 -7.21
C TYR A 188 -13.28 16.79 -6.90
N ASP A 189 -12.59 17.62 -7.70
CA ASP A 189 -12.80 19.07 -7.68
C ASP A 189 -14.12 19.46 -8.36
N GLU A 190 -14.40 20.77 -8.42
CA GLU A 190 -15.61 21.33 -9.05
C GLU A 190 -15.72 21.03 -10.56
N LYS A 191 -14.58 20.72 -11.21
CA LYS A 191 -14.51 20.35 -12.63
C LYS A 191 -14.59 18.84 -12.86
N GLY A 192 -14.70 18.04 -11.80
CA GLY A 192 -14.69 16.58 -11.86
C GLY A 192 -13.30 15.96 -11.95
N THR A 193 -12.22 16.74 -11.71
CA THR A 193 -10.85 16.22 -11.72
C THR A 193 -10.60 15.41 -10.44
N SER A 194 -10.03 14.23 -10.60
CA SER A 194 -9.72 13.32 -9.49
C SER A 194 -8.46 13.71 -8.71
N GLY A 195 -8.39 13.33 -7.43
CA GLY A 195 -7.22 13.58 -6.59
C GLY A 195 -7.40 14.75 -5.62
N TYR A 196 -8.65 15.17 -5.37
CA TYR A 196 -9.01 16.24 -4.47
C TYR A 196 -9.87 15.71 -3.31
N PRO A 197 -9.32 14.89 -2.39
CA PRO A 197 -10.09 14.41 -1.25
C PRO A 197 -10.62 15.57 -0.43
N THR A 198 -11.93 15.52 -0.14
CA THR A 198 -12.59 16.47 0.77
C THR A 198 -12.83 15.76 2.08
N ILE A 199 -12.19 16.23 3.14
CA ILE A 199 -12.39 15.76 4.51
C ILE A 199 -13.36 16.65 5.26
N ARG A 200 -14.09 16.03 6.17
CA ARG A 200 -14.92 16.70 7.16
C ARG A 200 -14.62 16.08 8.52
N TYR A 201 -14.37 16.91 9.53
CA TYR A 201 -13.96 16.39 10.83
C TYR A 201 -14.34 17.32 11.99
N ILE A 202 -14.37 16.73 13.18
CA ILE A 202 -14.59 17.41 14.47
C ILE A 202 -13.48 16.99 15.44
N ASP A 203 -13.20 17.85 16.42
CA ASP A 203 -12.59 17.39 17.68
C ASP A 203 -13.69 16.71 18.51
N VAL A 204 -13.47 15.47 18.95
CA VAL A 204 -14.43 14.70 19.74
C VAL A 204 -14.78 15.40 21.07
N ALA A 205 -13.85 16.19 21.62
CA ALA A 205 -14.09 17.01 22.80
C ALA A 205 -14.99 18.23 22.50
N ASN A 206 -15.11 18.64 21.22
CA ASN A 206 -15.95 19.77 20.78
C ASN A 206 -16.72 19.43 19.50
N PRO A 207 -17.70 18.53 19.54
CA PRO A 207 -18.37 17.96 18.36
C PRO A 207 -19.21 18.96 17.57
N ASN A 208 -19.51 20.12 18.13
CA ASN A 208 -20.30 21.18 17.46
C ASN A 208 -19.46 22.00 16.47
N ASN A 209 -18.13 21.91 16.52
CA ASN A 209 -17.24 22.63 15.62
C ASN A 209 -16.82 21.75 14.45
N VAL A 210 -17.53 21.83 13.35
CA VAL A 210 -17.28 21.01 12.15
C VAL A 210 -16.35 21.75 11.21
N ASN A 211 -15.22 21.12 10.91
CA ASN A 211 -14.25 21.58 9.92
C ASN A 211 -14.44 20.84 8.61
N THR A 212 -14.28 21.51 7.48
CA THR A 212 -14.28 20.89 6.14
C THR A 212 -13.13 21.45 5.33
N LYS A 213 -12.40 20.57 4.64
CA LYS A 213 -11.25 20.96 3.81
C LYS A 213 -11.14 20.06 2.59
N THR A 214 -11.03 20.67 1.41
CA THR A 214 -10.58 19.99 0.19
C THR A 214 -9.06 20.11 0.09
N ILE A 215 -8.39 19.00 -0.19
CA ILE A 215 -6.94 18.88 -0.22
C ILE A 215 -6.52 18.55 -1.65
N ASP A 216 -5.61 19.33 -2.24
CA ASP A 216 -5.02 18.98 -3.53
C ASP A 216 -3.96 17.88 -3.31
N ALA A 217 -4.34 16.65 -3.63
CA ALA A 217 -3.49 15.47 -3.63
C ALA A 217 -3.43 14.83 -5.04
N SER A 218 -3.60 15.63 -6.09
CA SER A 218 -3.67 15.18 -7.49
C SER A 218 -2.33 14.69 -8.04
N ALA A 219 -1.21 15.19 -7.48
CA ALA A 219 0.13 14.73 -7.84
C ALA A 219 0.32 13.24 -7.49
N THR A 220 0.92 12.47 -8.39
CA THR A 220 1.14 11.03 -8.23
C THR A 220 2.42 10.69 -7.47
N ASP A 221 3.37 11.62 -7.46
CA ASP A 221 4.71 11.49 -6.90
C ASP A 221 4.90 12.20 -5.55
N LYS A 222 3.84 12.83 -5.03
CA LYS A 222 3.90 13.63 -3.79
C LYS A 222 2.74 13.34 -2.87
N TRP A 223 2.99 13.50 -1.57
CA TRP A 223 1.99 13.47 -0.53
C TRP A 223 1.56 14.89 -0.15
N ALA A 224 0.27 15.11 0.02
CA ALA A 224 -0.30 16.33 0.59
C ALA A 224 -0.52 16.10 2.08
N TYR A 225 0.26 16.77 2.92
CA TYR A 225 0.24 16.62 4.37
C TYR A 225 -0.74 17.60 5.02
N PHE A 226 -1.43 17.16 6.06
CA PHE A 226 -2.46 17.94 6.72
C PHE A 226 -2.35 17.87 8.24
N ASN A 227 -2.48 19.03 8.89
CA ASN A 227 -2.51 19.17 10.34
C ASN A 227 -3.95 19.39 10.81
N LEU A 228 -4.51 18.40 11.54
CA LEU A 228 -5.88 18.44 12.07
C LEU A 228 -6.09 19.51 13.15
N LYS A 229 -5.04 19.84 13.94
CA LYS A 229 -5.14 20.86 15.01
C LYS A 229 -5.32 22.25 14.41
N THR A 230 -4.55 22.58 13.39
CA THR A 230 -4.50 23.92 12.81
C THR A 230 -5.42 24.08 11.61
N ASN A 231 -6.01 22.99 11.09
CA ASN A 231 -6.81 22.95 9.86
C ASN A 231 -6.02 23.46 8.64
N GLN A 232 -4.73 23.14 8.55
CA GLN A 232 -3.84 23.65 7.51
C GLN A 232 -3.12 22.54 6.75
N ILE A 233 -2.88 22.80 5.45
CA ILE A 233 -1.90 22.06 4.66
C ILE A 233 -0.52 22.36 5.24
N THR A 234 0.33 21.34 5.30
CA THR A 234 1.68 21.42 5.88
C THR A 234 2.65 20.61 5.04
N SER A 235 3.84 20.36 5.51
CA SER A 235 4.85 19.55 4.85
C SER A 235 5.29 18.37 5.72
N GLU A 236 6.01 17.42 5.13
CA GLU A 236 6.51 16.23 5.82
C GLU A 236 7.41 16.56 7.02
N ASN A 237 8.20 17.65 6.90
CA ASN A 237 9.14 18.09 7.92
C ASN A 237 8.52 18.98 9.02
N GLN A 238 7.21 19.19 8.96
CA GLN A 238 6.44 19.94 9.96
C GLN A 238 5.46 19.01 10.69
N GLU A 239 4.72 19.51 11.68
CA GLU A 239 3.69 18.72 12.34
C GLU A 239 2.55 18.41 11.36
N TRP A 240 2.33 17.12 11.11
CA TRP A 240 1.19 16.63 10.33
C TRP A 240 0.57 15.39 11.01
N HIS A 241 -0.68 15.07 10.67
CA HIS A 241 -1.38 13.94 11.28
C HIS A 241 -1.91 12.95 10.26
N ILE A 242 -2.36 13.43 9.11
CA ILE A 242 -2.87 12.63 8.00
C ILE A 242 -2.33 13.19 6.68
N ALA A 243 -2.05 12.34 5.72
CA ALA A 243 -1.61 12.77 4.39
C ALA A 243 -2.30 11.98 3.30
N PHE A 244 -2.39 12.59 2.12
CA PHE A 244 -3.08 12.05 0.96
C PHE A 244 -2.16 12.03 -0.26
N ASN A 245 -2.22 10.93 -1.01
CA ASN A 245 -1.70 10.83 -2.37
C ASN A 245 -2.80 10.21 -3.21
N ARG A 246 -3.48 11.05 -3.98
CA ARG A 246 -4.71 10.67 -4.67
C ARG A 246 -5.70 10.03 -3.68
N MET A 247 -6.07 8.77 -3.88
CA MET A 247 -6.99 8.01 -3.01
C MET A 247 -6.33 7.34 -1.81
N ASN A 248 -5.00 7.30 -1.79
CA ASN A 248 -4.25 6.70 -0.69
C ASN A 248 -4.19 7.66 0.50
N VAL A 249 -4.28 7.10 1.69
CA VAL A 249 -4.22 7.82 2.96
C VAL A 249 -3.12 7.22 3.81
N LYS A 250 -2.29 8.06 4.43
CA LYS A 250 -1.34 7.65 5.46
C LYS A 250 -1.47 8.51 6.72
N LEU A 251 -1.12 7.91 7.85
CA LEU A 251 -1.08 8.56 9.15
C LEU A 251 0.37 8.83 9.57
N ASN A 252 0.58 9.88 10.36
CA ASN A 252 1.88 10.13 10.98
C ASN A 252 2.08 9.19 12.18
N GLY A 253 2.28 7.90 11.90
CA GLY A 253 2.48 6.88 12.91
C GLY A 253 2.73 5.50 12.30
N GLY A 254 3.38 4.63 13.05
CA GLY A 254 3.80 3.32 12.56
C GLY A 254 4.90 3.44 11.50
N ASP A 255 4.76 2.70 10.41
CA ASP A 255 5.76 2.67 9.33
C ASP A 255 5.62 3.85 8.34
N SER A 256 4.56 4.66 8.44
CA SER A 256 4.30 5.79 7.54
C SER A 256 4.75 7.14 8.06
N GLY A 257 5.22 7.24 9.30
CA GLY A 257 5.66 8.52 9.89
C GLY A 257 6.27 8.37 11.27
N GLN A 258 6.97 9.42 11.71
CA GLN A 258 7.72 9.43 12.98
C GLN A 258 6.85 9.72 14.21
N GLY A 259 5.58 10.09 14.00
CA GLY A 259 4.63 10.39 15.08
C GLY A 259 4.00 9.14 15.68
N LYS A 260 2.99 9.37 16.51
CA LYS A 260 2.24 8.31 17.19
C LYS A 260 0.78 8.25 16.77
N VAL A 261 0.42 8.87 15.65
CA VAL A 261 -0.96 8.92 15.18
C VAL A 261 -1.48 7.51 14.90
N GLY A 262 -2.69 7.25 15.36
CA GLY A 262 -3.39 5.99 15.10
C GLY A 262 -4.84 6.25 14.74
N ALA A 263 -5.50 5.27 14.12
CA ALA A 263 -6.88 5.37 13.71
C ALA A 263 -7.74 4.19 14.19
N TYR A 264 -9.05 4.40 14.23
CA TYR A 264 -10.07 3.41 14.55
C TYR A 264 -11.32 3.68 13.71
N LEU A 265 -11.96 2.63 13.16
CA LEU A 265 -13.25 2.76 12.48
C LEU A 265 -14.38 2.81 13.51
N ALA A 266 -14.91 3.99 13.78
CA ALA A 266 -15.98 4.20 14.75
C ALA A 266 -17.35 3.83 14.21
N LYS A 267 -17.60 4.09 12.91
CA LYS A 267 -18.92 3.84 12.34
C LYS A 267 -18.87 3.64 10.81
N THR A 268 -19.61 2.65 10.34
CA THR A 268 -20.03 2.57 8.95
C THR A 268 -21.50 2.98 8.89
N PRO A 269 -21.88 4.05 8.17
CA PRO A 269 -23.26 4.52 8.14
C PRO A 269 -24.23 3.43 7.67
N THR A 270 -25.39 3.40 8.28
CA THR A 270 -26.43 2.39 8.00
C THR A 270 -26.92 2.49 6.55
N GLY A 271 -27.11 1.34 5.91
CA GLY A 271 -27.67 1.25 4.56
C GLY A 271 -26.68 1.46 3.42
N TYR A 272 -25.39 1.63 3.71
CA TYR A 272 -24.35 1.65 2.66
C TYR A 272 -23.96 0.25 2.19
N TYR A 273 -24.09 -0.75 3.06
CA TYR A 273 -23.75 -2.14 2.76
C TYR A 273 -24.87 -3.07 3.22
N ASP A 274 -25.07 -4.14 2.49
CA ASP A 274 -26.01 -5.21 2.85
C ASP A 274 -25.41 -6.19 3.89
N GLU A 275 -26.19 -7.21 4.29
CA GLU A 275 -25.77 -8.24 5.24
C GLU A 275 -24.55 -9.05 4.77
N LYS A 276 -24.29 -9.09 3.46
CA LYS A 276 -23.13 -9.75 2.85
C LYS A 276 -21.95 -8.78 2.65
N ASN A 277 -22.04 -7.58 3.22
CA ASN A 277 -21.06 -6.51 3.07
C ASN A 277 -20.86 -6.06 1.61
N GLN A 278 -21.92 -6.17 0.78
CA GLN A 278 -21.92 -5.64 -0.58
C GLN A 278 -22.47 -4.22 -0.60
N PRO A 279 -21.88 -3.30 -1.40
CA PRO A 279 -22.34 -1.92 -1.45
C PRO A 279 -23.74 -1.78 -2.07
N ILE A 280 -24.61 -1.04 -1.40
CA ILE A 280 -25.97 -0.75 -1.87
C ILE A 280 -25.92 0.48 -2.79
N THR A 281 -25.89 0.27 -4.09
CA THR A 281 -25.60 1.30 -5.13
C THR A 281 -26.44 2.58 -4.95
N ASN A 282 -27.72 2.47 -4.66
CA ASN A 282 -28.60 3.64 -4.54
C ASN A 282 -28.22 4.55 -3.37
N LYS A 283 -27.64 4.01 -2.29
CA LYS A 283 -27.20 4.79 -1.13
C LYS A 283 -26.03 5.71 -1.47
N PHE A 284 -25.13 5.25 -2.32
CA PHE A 284 -24.00 6.06 -2.81
C PHE A 284 -24.41 7.06 -3.92
N ALA A 285 -25.61 6.91 -4.49
CA ALA A 285 -26.06 7.74 -5.60
C ALA A 285 -26.69 9.06 -5.14
N SER A 286 -27.19 9.10 -3.91
CA SER A 286 -27.84 10.28 -3.33
C SER A 286 -26.79 11.13 -2.60
N ASP A 287 -26.96 12.46 -2.67
CA ASP A 287 -26.23 13.38 -1.80
C ASP A 287 -26.78 13.26 -0.37
N ASN A 288 -26.14 12.44 0.44
CA ASN A 288 -26.51 12.20 1.83
C ASN A 288 -25.69 13.07 2.81
N SER A 289 -25.20 14.22 2.36
CA SER A 289 -24.28 15.06 3.14
C SER A 289 -24.82 15.46 4.52
N LYS A 290 -26.14 15.70 4.64
CA LYS A 290 -26.78 16.03 5.92
C LYS A 290 -26.90 14.83 6.85
N GLU A 291 -27.32 13.67 6.32
CA GLU A 291 -27.40 12.43 7.11
C GLU A 291 -26.00 11.99 7.53
N ALA A 292 -25.04 12.04 6.61
CA ALA A 292 -23.66 11.71 6.88
C ALA A 292 -23.00 12.66 7.90
N LEU A 293 -23.40 13.93 7.93
CA LEU A 293 -22.96 14.89 8.96
C LEU A 293 -23.44 14.48 10.36
N LYS A 294 -24.70 14.04 10.49
CA LYS A 294 -25.22 13.54 11.75
C LYS A 294 -24.41 12.33 12.25
N GLU A 295 -24.02 11.44 11.34
CA GLU A 295 -23.17 10.28 11.70
C GLU A 295 -21.81 10.71 12.28
N LEU A 296 -21.27 11.85 11.82
CA LEU A 296 -20.02 12.40 12.34
C LEU A 296 -20.19 13.07 13.70
N THR A 297 -21.28 13.83 13.91
CA THR A 297 -21.46 14.68 15.10
C THR A 297 -22.11 13.95 16.27
N ASP A 298 -22.81 12.86 16.03
CA ASP A 298 -23.39 12.01 17.06
C ASP A 298 -22.38 11.04 17.63
N ILE A 299 -21.45 11.57 18.45
CA ILE A 299 -20.35 10.78 19.04
C ILE A 299 -20.84 9.64 19.97
N GLN A 300 -22.08 9.72 20.46
CA GLN A 300 -22.68 8.67 21.32
C GLN A 300 -23.10 7.45 20.51
N ALA A 301 -23.29 7.59 19.20
CA ALA A 301 -23.68 6.52 18.29
C ALA A 301 -22.51 5.79 17.65
N TYR A 302 -21.28 6.06 18.07
CA TYR A 302 -20.12 5.34 17.56
C TYR A 302 -20.09 3.89 18.07
N ASP A 303 -19.70 2.96 17.19
CA ASP A 303 -19.57 1.53 17.51
C ASP A 303 -18.31 1.26 18.35
N VAL A 304 -18.22 1.94 19.47
CA VAL A 304 -17.15 1.78 20.46
C VAL A 304 -17.74 1.09 21.68
N LYS A 305 -17.53 -0.22 21.78
CA LYS A 305 -18.15 -1.04 22.84
C LYS A 305 -17.50 -0.88 24.21
N ASP A 306 -16.25 -0.45 24.24
CA ASP A 306 -15.46 -0.29 25.45
C ASP A 306 -14.74 1.06 25.49
N ASN A 307 -14.42 1.52 26.68
CA ASN A 307 -13.56 2.71 26.86
C ASN A 307 -12.12 2.47 26.39
N GLN A 308 -11.80 1.27 25.90
CA GLN A 308 -10.49 0.92 25.37
C GLN A 308 -10.62 0.65 23.88
N VAL A 309 -9.94 1.45 23.09
CA VAL A 309 -9.87 1.33 21.64
C VAL A 309 -8.51 0.79 21.26
N LYS A 310 -8.49 -0.19 20.39
CA LYS A 310 -7.24 -0.63 19.76
C LYS A 310 -6.96 0.27 18.56
N TRP A 311 -6.15 1.28 18.78
CA TRP A 311 -5.67 2.17 17.73
C TRP A 311 -4.76 1.42 16.76
N VAL A 312 -5.03 1.57 15.48
CA VAL A 312 -4.24 1.01 14.39
C VAL A 312 -3.34 2.11 13.86
N GLN A 313 -2.04 1.89 13.93
CA GLN A 313 -1.04 2.69 13.22
C GLN A 313 -0.81 2.11 11.83
N ASP A 314 -0.25 2.89 10.94
CA ASP A 314 0.09 2.42 9.61
C ASP A 314 1.20 1.37 9.66
N THR A 315 1.11 0.45 8.73
CA THR A 315 2.15 -0.47 8.32
C THR A 315 2.42 -0.26 6.83
N LEU A 316 3.35 -1.01 6.27
CA LEU A 316 3.64 -0.99 4.85
C LEU A 316 3.08 -2.23 4.15
N SER A 317 2.75 -2.05 2.88
CA SER A 317 2.34 -3.11 1.97
C SER A 317 3.17 -3.05 0.69
N SER A 318 3.67 -4.19 0.26
CA SER A 318 4.36 -4.38 -1.01
C SER A 318 3.81 -5.59 -1.74
N VAL A 319 3.78 -5.53 -3.07
CA VAL A 319 3.47 -6.70 -3.90
C VAL A 319 4.52 -7.81 -3.75
N LEU A 320 5.68 -7.48 -3.20
CA LEU A 320 6.73 -8.44 -2.87
C LEU A 320 6.43 -9.28 -1.62
N ASN A 321 5.42 -8.90 -0.82
CA ASN A 321 5.03 -9.60 0.40
C ASN A 321 3.60 -10.18 0.26
N PRO A 322 3.40 -11.23 -0.54
CA PRO A 322 2.07 -11.79 -0.76
C PRO A 322 1.56 -12.48 0.50
N THR A 323 0.25 -12.54 0.63
CA THR A 323 -0.40 -13.46 1.56
C THR A 323 -0.10 -14.91 1.13
N HIS A 324 0.10 -15.80 2.10
CA HIS A 324 0.37 -17.20 1.80
C HIS A 324 -0.79 -17.89 1.06
N LYS A 325 -0.43 -18.85 0.25
CA LYS A 325 -1.33 -19.83 -0.37
C LYS A 325 -1.20 -21.17 0.36
N GLY A 326 -2.15 -22.06 0.12
CA GLY A 326 -2.14 -23.39 0.73
C GLY A 326 -2.62 -23.41 2.18
N ASN A 327 -2.56 -24.59 2.78
CA ASN A 327 -3.06 -24.83 4.13
C ASN A 327 -1.96 -25.52 4.95
N PHE A 328 -2.10 -25.42 6.30
CA PHE A 328 -1.25 -26.16 7.21
C PHE A 328 -1.12 -27.63 6.78
N PRO A 329 0.08 -28.25 6.80
CA PRO A 329 1.27 -27.75 7.46
C PRO A 329 2.17 -26.84 6.60
N VAL A 330 2.00 -26.78 5.28
CA VAL A 330 2.90 -26.04 4.41
C VAL A 330 2.22 -24.83 3.81
N LEU A 331 2.72 -23.64 4.16
CA LEU A 331 2.24 -22.37 3.64
C LEU A 331 3.20 -21.86 2.58
N ASP A 332 2.67 -21.49 1.40
CA ASP A 332 3.44 -20.97 0.26
C ASP A 332 3.35 -19.45 0.20
N PHE A 333 4.47 -18.77 0.42
CA PHE A 333 4.63 -17.32 0.36
C PHE A 333 5.19 -16.82 -0.98
N GLY A 334 5.13 -17.65 -2.02
CA GLY A 334 5.66 -17.32 -3.34
C GLY A 334 7.17 -17.46 -3.44
N TRP A 335 7.95 -16.70 -2.68
CA TRP A 335 9.40 -16.78 -2.61
C TRP A 335 9.89 -18.07 -1.96
N TYR A 336 9.20 -18.50 -0.91
CA TYR A 336 9.55 -19.63 -0.05
C TYR A 336 8.29 -20.32 0.47
N THR A 337 8.49 -21.50 1.00
CA THR A 337 7.49 -22.20 1.80
C THR A 337 7.86 -22.16 3.28
N TYR A 338 6.86 -22.15 4.14
CA TYR A 338 6.97 -22.32 5.58
C TYR A 338 6.31 -23.62 6.00
N ASP A 339 7.06 -24.51 6.66
CA ASP A 339 6.52 -25.72 7.26
C ASP A 339 6.18 -25.48 8.74
N GLY A 340 4.89 -25.51 9.06
CA GLY A 340 4.37 -25.25 10.41
C GLY A 340 4.65 -26.35 11.43
N ARG A 341 5.17 -27.53 11.01
CA ARG A 341 5.59 -28.61 11.92
C ARG A 341 7.04 -28.43 12.36
N THR A 342 7.91 -28.08 11.42
CA THR A 342 9.35 -27.90 11.67
C THR A 342 9.72 -26.44 11.96
N HIS A 343 8.80 -25.51 11.70
CA HIS A 343 9.01 -24.05 11.76
C HIS A 343 10.15 -23.55 10.85
N LYS A 344 10.41 -24.27 9.76
CA LYS A 344 11.46 -23.92 8.81
C LYS A 344 10.90 -23.29 7.54
N LEU A 345 11.68 -22.37 6.99
CA LEU A 345 11.50 -21.80 5.67
C LEU A 345 12.36 -22.59 4.66
N SER A 346 11.84 -22.75 3.45
CA SER A 346 12.58 -23.38 2.35
C SER A 346 12.41 -22.59 1.07
N ALA A 347 13.51 -22.22 0.42
CA ALA A 347 13.43 -21.63 -0.92
C ALA A 347 12.82 -22.64 -1.90
N LYS A 348 12.02 -22.15 -2.83
CA LYS A 348 11.39 -23.01 -3.84
C LYS A 348 12.40 -23.38 -4.92
N PRO A 349 12.41 -24.63 -5.41
CA PRO A 349 13.21 -25.02 -6.57
C PRO A 349 12.88 -24.12 -7.78
N GLU A 350 13.87 -23.85 -8.62
CA GLU A 350 13.71 -22.94 -9.78
C GLU A 350 12.53 -23.30 -10.69
N SER A 351 12.23 -24.58 -10.83
CA SER A 351 11.13 -25.06 -11.69
C SER A 351 9.74 -24.65 -11.23
N VAL A 352 9.58 -24.32 -9.94
CA VAL A 352 8.30 -23.92 -9.32
C VAL A 352 8.42 -22.63 -8.50
N ALA A 353 9.56 -21.96 -8.58
CA ALA A 353 9.79 -20.69 -7.91
C ALA A 353 8.90 -19.59 -8.49
N GLU A 354 8.52 -18.66 -7.65
CA GLU A 354 7.98 -17.38 -8.07
C GLU A 354 9.05 -16.31 -7.91
N GLY A 355 8.90 -15.21 -8.65
CA GLY A 355 9.78 -14.06 -8.59
C GLY A 355 9.02 -12.79 -8.98
N ALA A 356 9.74 -11.69 -9.07
CA ALA A 356 9.16 -10.40 -9.46
C ALA A 356 10.07 -9.66 -10.44
N LEU A 357 9.47 -8.78 -11.24
CA LEU A 357 10.20 -7.72 -11.94
C LEU A 357 10.29 -6.53 -11.01
N ILE A 358 11.49 -5.98 -10.86
CA ILE A 358 11.81 -4.82 -10.01
C ILE A 358 12.27 -3.69 -10.90
N ARG A 359 11.79 -2.48 -10.66
CA ARG A 359 12.30 -1.22 -11.21
C ARG A 359 13.22 -0.58 -10.19
N SER A 360 14.37 -0.08 -10.63
CA SER A 360 15.36 0.58 -9.78
C SER A 360 14.86 1.84 -9.08
N ALA A 361 15.59 2.30 -8.08
CA ALA A 361 15.34 3.56 -7.38
C ALA A 361 15.34 4.77 -8.32
N GLU A 362 16.22 4.79 -9.33
CA GLU A 362 16.25 5.84 -10.35
C GLU A 362 15.14 5.71 -11.39
N GLY A 363 14.47 4.57 -11.46
CA GLY A 363 13.33 4.33 -12.34
C GLY A 363 13.69 3.97 -13.80
N ASN A 364 14.96 3.74 -14.13
CA ASN A 364 15.45 3.62 -15.50
C ASN A 364 16.19 2.30 -15.82
N SER A 365 16.41 1.45 -14.83
CA SER A 365 16.90 0.08 -14.96
C SER A 365 15.94 -0.90 -14.28
N TYR A 366 16.07 -2.19 -14.60
CA TYR A 366 15.16 -3.21 -14.12
C TYR A 366 15.91 -4.50 -13.80
N ALA A 367 15.34 -5.28 -12.89
CA ALA A 367 15.78 -6.65 -12.64
C ALA A 367 14.58 -7.59 -12.55
N ARG A 368 14.77 -8.86 -12.89
CA ARG A 368 13.92 -9.94 -12.42
C ARG A 368 14.64 -10.65 -11.29
N MET A 369 13.92 -10.86 -10.19
CA MET A 369 14.48 -11.37 -8.95
C MET A 369 13.75 -12.63 -8.50
N ARG A 370 14.49 -13.60 -7.96
CA ARG A 370 13.93 -14.74 -7.21
C ARG A 370 14.78 -15.06 -5.98
N LEU A 371 14.17 -15.70 -5.01
CA LEU A 371 14.92 -16.31 -3.90
C LEU A 371 15.49 -17.63 -4.37
N LYS A 372 16.82 -17.80 -4.25
CA LYS A 372 17.55 -18.98 -4.69
C LYS A 372 17.77 -19.96 -3.54
N GLU A 373 18.09 -19.46 -2.35
CA GLU A 373 18.51 -20.30 -1.22
C GLU A 373 18.12 -19.65 0.11
N ILE A 374 17.81 -20.50 1.09
CA ILE A 374 17.71 -20.14 2.51
C ILE A 374 18.62 -21.07 3.28
N GLY A 375 19.64 -20.50 3.93
CA GLY A 375 20.63 -21.25 4.72
C GLY A 375 20.32 -21.18 6.22
N TYR A 376 20.74 -22.25 6.92
CA TYR A 376 20.66 -22.36 8.37
C TYR A 376 22.04 -22.73 8.91
N ALA A 377 22.49 -22.11 9.99
CA ALA A 377 23.63 -22.62 10.75
C ALA A 377 23.22 -23.85 11.54
N ASP A 378 24.19 -24.69 11.86
CA ASP A 378 23.98 -25.92 12.65
C ASP A 378 23.26 -25.59 13.97
N GLY A 379 22.14 -26.29 14.20
CA GLY A 379 21.30 -26.10 15.39
C GLY A 379 20.49 -24.83 15.43
N SER A 380 20.58 -23.95 14.42
CA SER A 380 19.77 -22.73 14.38
C SER A 380 18.30 -23.02 14.05
N PRO A 381 17.35 -22.54 14.85
CA PRO A 381 15.92 -22.61 14.53
C PRO A 381 15.49 -21.55 13.50
N LEU A 382 16.34 -20.55 13.22
CA LEU A 382 16.07 -19.44 12.30
C LEU A 382 17.05 -19.46 11.13
N PRO A 383 16.62 -19.02 9.96
CA PRO A 383 17.50 -18.80 8.83
C PRO A 383 18.64 -17.84 9.19
N THR A 384 19.82 -18.15 8.72
CA THR A 384 21.02 -17.33 8.92
C THR A 384 21.48 -16.64 7.64
N ASN A 385 20.97 -17.11 6.49
CA ASN A 385 21.36 -16.58 5.20
C ASN A 385 20.22 -16.71 4.18
N PHE A 386 20.02 -15.66 3.38
CA PHE A 386 19.18 -15.68 2.19
C PHE A 386 20.03 -15.33 0.97
N VAL A 387 19.81 -16.05 -0.14
CA VAL A 387 20.46 -15.77 -1.41
C VAL A 387 19.41 -15.43 -2.45
N TYR A 388 19.43 -14.19 -2.92
CA TYR A 388 18.60 -13.74 -4.04
C TYR A 388 19.40 -13.76 -5.33
N HIS A 389 18.75 -14.14 -6.41
CA HIS A 389 19.29 -14.12 -7.77
C HIS A 389 18.59 -13.02 -8.55
N PHE A 390 19.38 -12.27 -9.32
CA PHE A 390 18.93 -11.21 -10.21
C PHE A 390 19.43 -11.49 -11.63
N ASP A 391 18.53 -11.34 -12.62
CA ASP A 391 18.92 -11.02 -13.98
C ASP A 391 18.59 -9.55 -14.20
N ILE A 392 19.55 -8.78 -14.66
CA ILE A 392 19.50 -7.31 -14.69
C ILE A 392 19.44 -6.83 -16.14
N GLN A 393 18.48 -5.93 -16.39
CA GLN A 393 18.39 -5.12 -17.59
C GLN A 393 18.92 -3.73 -17.23
N PRO A 394 20.16 -3.39 -17.63
CA PRO A 394 20.75 -2.09 -17.32
C PRO A 394 20.06 -0.95 -18.08
N LYS A 395 20.47 0.26 -17.75
CA LYS A 395 20.03 1.52 -18.40
C LYS A 395 20.24 1.52 -19.89
#